data_364795db8d50800874c8786b43758c4b
#
_entry.id   364795db8d50800874c8786b43758c4b
#
_cell.length_a   1.000
_cell.length_b   1.000
_cell.length_c   1.000
_cell.angle_alpha   90.00
_cell.angle_beta   90.00
_cell.angle_gamma   90.00
#
_symmetry.space_group_name_H-M   'P 1'
#
loop_
_entity.id
_entity.type
_entity.pdbx_description
1 polymer ?
#
loop_
_entity_poly.entity_id
_entity_poly.type
_entity_poly.pdbx_seq_one_letter_code
_entity_poly.pdbx_strand_id
1 'polypeptide(L)' 'MSKMNEIDEIAQHQADVILETLKEQVEWSIADYDLSGDDYYNLRDYTVYQTVIKLLEQVDIVDIDYYKQNTIISG' A
#
# COMPACT_ATOMS: atom_id res chain seq x y z
N MET A 1 5.53 27.61 0.95
CA MET A 1 5.28 26.21 0.60
C MET A 1 5.23 25.37 1.85
N SER A 2 4.22 24.57 2.01
CA SER A 2 4.12 23.79 3.22
C SER A 2 4.97 22.53 3.12
N LYS A 3 5.53 22.12 4.24
CA LYS A 3 6.28 20.86 4.33
C LYS A 3 5.44 19.65 3.93
N MET A 4 4.12 19.80 4.02
CA MET A 4 3.23 18.68 3.72
C MET A 4 3.25 18.31 2.25
N ASN A 5 3.45 19.26 1.35
CA ASN A 5 3.60 18.94 -0.06
C ASN A 5 4.83 18.06 -0.30
N GLU A 6 5.92 18.35 0.39
CA GLU A 6 7.14 17.55 0.30
C GLU A 6 6.91 16.16 0.89
N ILE A 7 6.25 16.10 2.04
CA ILE A 7 5.96 14.83 2.71
C ILE A 7 5.04 13.99 1.83
N ASP A 8 4.02 14.61 1.23
CA ASP A 8 3.08 13.91 0.37
C ASP A 8 3.79 13.33 -0.87
N GLU A 9 4.66 14.11 -1.49
CA GLU A 9 5.42 13.65 -2.65
C GLU A 9 6.34 12.48 -2.30
N ILE A 10 7.03 12.59 -1.17
CA ILE A 10 7.91 11.52 -0.70
C ILE A 10 7.09 10.27 -0.40
N ALA A 11 5.96 10.44 0.28
CA ALA A 11 5.10 9.32 0.64
C ALA A 11 4.55 8.61 -0.59
N GLN A 12 4.14 9.36 -1.61
CA GLN A 12 3.66 8.77 -2.85
C GLN A 12 4.76 7.99 -3.57
N HIS A 13 5.95 8.57 -3.63
CA HIS A 13 7.08 7.89 -4.26
C HIS A 13 7.44 6.61 -3.52
N GLN A 14 7.51 6.69 -2.19
CA GLN A 14 7.83 5.53 -1.39
C GLN A 14 6.73 4.47 -1.47
N ALA A 15 5.48 4.89 -1.57
CA ALA A 15 4.37 3.97 -1.74
C ALA A 15 4.51 3.19 -3.05
N ASP A 16 4.93 3.85 -4.12
CA ASP A 16 5.15 3.17 -5.40
C ASP A 16 6.25 2.12 -5.29
N VAL A 17 7.36 2.46 -4.63
CA VAL A 17 8.46 1.53 -4.41
C VAL A 17 8.00 0.33 -3.57
N ILE A 18 7.26 0.61 -2.49
CA ILE A 18 6.77 -0.43 -1.60
C ILE A 18 5.79 -1.33 -2.33
N LEU A 19 4.94 -0.75 -3.17
CA LEU A 19 3.95 -1.51 -3.93
C LEU A 19 4.63 -2.51 -4.87
N GLU A 20 5.70 -2.10 -5.54
CA GLU A 20 6.46 -3.00 -6.41
C GLU A 20 7.07 -4.14 -5.60
N THR A 21 7.64 -3.81 -4.45
CA THR A 21 8.20 -4.83 -3.54
C THR A 21 7.11 -5.77 -3.05
N LEU A 22 5.94 -5.23 -2.74
CA LEU A 22 4.81 -6.04 -2.29
C LEU A 22 4.39 -7.05 -3.36
N LYS A 23 4.32 -6.61 -4.60
CA LYS A 23 3.99 -7.51 -5.70
C LYS A 23 4.99 -8.64 -5.82
N GLU A 24 6.28 -8.33 -5.72
CA GLU A 24 7.33 -9.35 -5.75
C GLU A 24 7.19 -10.33 -4.59
N GLN A 25 6.94 -9.82 -3.39
CA GLN A 25 6.77 -10.67 -2.21
C GLN A 25 5.56 -11.57 -2.34
N VAL A 26 4.48 -11.06 -2.92
CA VAL A 26 3.29 -11.87 -3.17
C VAL A 26 3.61 -13.00 -4.14
N GLU A 27 4.30 -12.69 -5.24
CA GLU A 27 4.69 -13.71 -6.21
C GLU A 27 5.55 -14.80 -5.57
N TRP A 28 6.48 -14.40 -4.72
CA TRP A 28 7.30 -15.36 -3.99
C TRP A 28 6.46 -16.23 -3.06
N SER A 29 5.52 -15.62 -2.34
CA SER A 29 4.73 -16.34 -1.33
C SER A 29 3.78 -17.36 -1.95
N ILE A 30 3.30 -17.11 -3.17
CA ILE A 30 2.36 -18.00 -3.85
C ILE A 30 3.05 -18.96 -4.84
N ALA A 31 4.36 -18.87 -4.97
CA ALA A 31 5.11 -19.69 -5.95
C ALA A 31 4.98 -21.19 -5.69
N ASP A 32 4.79 -21.57 -4.44
CA ASP A 32 4.68 -22.98 -4.06
C ASP A 32 3.31 -23.58 -4.38
N TYR A 33 2.31 -22.74 -4.64
CA TYR A 33 1.00 -23.23 -5.02
C TYR A 33 1.01 -23.52 -6.53
N ASP A 34 0.66 -24.73 -6.88
CA ASP A 34 0.75 -25.23 -8.26
C ASP A 34 -0.43 -24.70 -9.09
N LEU A 35 -0.44 -23.41 -9.32
CA LEU A 35 -1.47 -22.74 -10.12
C LEU A 35 -0.85 -22.18 -11.39
N SER A 36 -1.62 -22.13 -12.46
CA SER A 36 -1.17 -21.61 -13.73
C SER A 36 -2.26 -20.79 -14.39
N GLY A 37 -1.85 -19.96 -15.36
CA GLY A 37 -2.79 -19.15 -16.12
C GLY A 37 -3.53 -18.14 -15.29
N ASP A 38 -4.83 -18.05 -15.53
CA ASP A 38 -5.68 -17.07 -14.85
C ASP A 38 -5.78 -17.31 -13.35
N ASP A 39 -5.72 -18.56 -12.93
CA ASP A 39 -5.77 -18.89 -11.49
C ASP A 39 -4.59 -18.29 -10.74
N TYR A 40 -3.40 -18.35 -11.34
CA TYR A 40 -2.22 -17.74 -10.74
C TYR A 40 -2.37 -16.23 -10.60
N TYR A 41 -2.78 -15.57 -11.68
CA TYR A 41 -2.94 -14.11 -11.64
C TYR A 41 -4.04 -13.69 -10.69
N ASN A 42 -5.12 -14.46 -10.63
CA ASN A 42 -6.21 -14.16 -9.69
C ASN A 42 -5.75 -14.29 -8.25
N LEU A 43 -4.99 -15.35 -7.93
CA LEU A 43 -4.45 -15.52 -6.58
C LEU A 43 -3.50 -14.37 -6.25
N ARG A 44 -2.62 -14.02 -7.17
CA ARG A 44 -1.68 -12.92 -6.95
C ARG A 44 -2.40 -11.62 -6.65
N ASP A 45 -3.35 -11.24 -7.51
CA ASP A 45 -4.04 -9.96 -7.36
C ASP A 45 -4.91 -9.94 -6.11
N TYR A 46 -5.58 -11.04 -5.81
CA TYR A 46 -6.42 -11.14 -4.63
C TYR A 46 -5.56 -11.11 -3.35
N THR A 47 -4.39 -11.71 -3.39
CA THR A 47 -3.47 -11.68 -2.25
C THR A 47 -2.97 -10.26 -1.99
N VAL A 48 -2.66 -9.50 -3.04
CA VAL A 48 -2.29 -8.09 -2.90
C VAL A 48 -3.45 -7.31 -2.26
N TYR A 49 -4.65 -7.53 -2.75
CA TYR A 49 -5.84 -6.86 -2.23
C TYR A 49 -6.05 -7.17 -0.75
N GLN A 50 -5.97 -8.44 -0.37
CA GLN A 50 -6.14 -8.84 1.03
C GLN A 50 -5.03 -8.26 1.92
N THR A 51 -3.81 -8.19 1.41
CA THR A 51 -2.70 -7.60 2.15
C THR A 51 -2.95 -6.13 2.42
N VAL A 52 -3.43 -5.40 1.42
CA VAL A 52 -3.76 -3.98 1.59
C VAL A 52 -4.86 -3.80 2.63
N ILE A 53 -5.89 -4.64 2.59
CA ILE A 53 -6.97 -4.57 3.57
C ILE A 53 -6.43 -4.78 4.98
N LYS A 54 -5.58 -5.79 5.16
CA LYS A 54 -5.00 -6.07 6.48
C LYS A 54 -4.11 -4.95 6.96
N LEU A 55 -3.35 -4.32 6.07
CA LEU A 55 -2.55 -3.16 6.42
C LEU A 55 -3.42 -2.01 6.88
N LEU A 56 -4.52 -1.75 6.18
CA LEU A 56 -5.44 -0.68 6.54
C LEU A 56 -6.10 -0.94 7.90
N GLU A 57 -6.36 -2.20 8.23
CA GLU A 57 -6.90 -2.55 9.54
C GLU A 57 -5.93 -2.23 10.67
N GLN A 58 -4.63 -2.32 10.41
CA GLN A 58 -3.60 -2.06 11.40
C GLN A 58 -3.23 -0.60 11.51
N VAL A 59 -3.50 0.19 10.48
CA VAL A 59 -3.22 1.63 10.48
C VAL A 59 -4.42 2.36 11.09
N ASP A 60 -4.12 3.28 12.02
CA ASP A 60 -5.18 4.11 12.59
C ASP A 60 -5.54 5.21 11.60
N ILE A 61 -6.62 4.99 10.86
CA ILE A 61 -7.08 5.93 9.84
C ILE A 61 -7.44 7.28 10.46
N VAL A 62 -7.90 7.26 11.70
CA VAL A 62 -8.22 8.50 12.42
C VAL A 62 -6.98 9.37 12.54
N ASP A 63 -5.84 8.76 12.85
CA ASP A 63 -4.58 9.51 12.94
C ASP A 63 -4.19 10.10 11.59
N ILE A 64 -4.41 9.38 10.51
CA ILE A 64 -4.12 9.89 9.17
C ILE A 64 -4.99 11.12 8.89
N ASP A 65 -6.28 11.01 9.17
CA ASP A 65 -7.20 12.14 8.97
C ASP A 65 -6.81 13.32 9.86
N TYR A 66 -6.41 13.06 11.09
CA TYR A 66 -5.93 14.08 11.99
C TYR A 66 -4.73 14.84 11.42
N TYR A 67 -3.77 14.12 10.89
CA TYR A 67 -2.60 14.72 10.24
C TYR A 67 -2.99 15.57 9.06
N LYS A 68 -3.88 15.07 8.22
CA LYS A 68 -4.34 15.82 7.04
C LYS A 68 -5.04 17.10 7.44
N GLN A 69 -5.94 17.03 8.42
CA GLN A 69 -6.68 18.19 8.89
C GLN A 69 -5.75 19.24 9.50
N ASN A 70 -4.84 18.82 10.35
CA ASN A 70 -3.89 19.73 10.97
C ASN A 70 -2.97 20.37 9.96
N THR A 71 -2.57 19.65 8.93
CA THR A 71 -1.70 20.16 7.89
C THR A 71 -2.41 21.21 7.04
N ILE A 72 -3.67 20.97 6.71
CA ILE A 72 -4.47 21.92 5.96
C ILE A 72 -4.65 23.22 6.74
N ILE A 73 -4.91 23.11 8.04
CA ILE A 73 -5.08 24.26 8.91
C ILE A 73 -3.77 25.01 9.08
N SER A 74 -2.68 24.28 9.19
CA SER A 74 -1.35 24.85 9.40
C SER A 74 -0.74 25.42 8.11
N GLY A 75 -1.20 24.92 6.98
CA GLY A 75 -0.71 25.35 5.70
C GLY A 75 -1.38 26.63 5.27
#